data_4a7734466517db3caf2f6977ca72f0cd
#
_entry.id   4a7734466517db3caf2f6977ca72f0cd
#
_cell.length_a   1.000
_cell.length_b   1.000
_cell.length_c   1.000
_cell.angle_alpha   90.00
_cell.angle_beta   90.00
_cell.angle_gamma   90.00
#
_symmetry.space_group_name_H-M   'P 1'
#
loop_
_entity.id
_entity.type
_entity.pdbx_description
1 polymer ?
#
loop_
_entity_poly.entity_id
_entity_poly.type
_entity_poly.pdbx_seq_one_letter_code
_entity_poly.pdbx_strand_id
1 'polypeptide(L)'
;MSVPSLLAVFAHPDDESLSAGGVLARHAAAGARTGVVTSTWAADTGRAAELAEALRILGAGEPRLLGYADARVPWSAPGRARFCDAPLDEAVGRLVAHIRAFRPEIVVTHDAYGGVTGHPDHVHTHRVTMLAAQAAGLARFHPDARAPWQPRALYLATHPHSAVPALRAVVGERKTAYSVPDEQVTAAVDVGPWLERKIAAVLAHRSEVERGAVPGLLAPLSVPEWRRLMGTEWFIRHDLATTAPARTELTV
;
A
#
# COMPACT_ATOMS: atom_id res chain seq x y z
N MET A 1 14.06 17.20 -13.04
CA MET A 1 14.36 16.02 -12.19
C MET A 1 13.40 14.92 -12.60
N SER A 2 13.89 13.68 -12.75
CA SER A 2 13.02 12.53 -13.05
C SER A 2 12.13 12.23 -11.85
N VAL A 3 10.88 11.81 -12.12
CA VAL A 3 9.96 11.37 -11.05
C VAL A 3 10.48 10.04 -10.48
N PRO A 4 10.57 9.89 -9.15
CA PRO A 4 11.14 8.70 -8.53
C PRO A 4 10.30 7.44 -8.78
N SER A 5 10.98 6.29 -8.86
CA SER A 5 10.32 4.99 -8.94
C SER A 5 9.60 4.63 -7.63
N LEU A 6 8.39 4.06 -7.73
CA LEU A 6 7.51 3.79 -6.59
C LEU A 6 7.08 2.33 -6.54
N LEU A 7 7.25 1.69 -5.39
CA LEU A 7 6.74 0.36 -5.07
C LEU A 7 5.71 0.47 -3.94
N ALA A 8 4.47 0.13 -4.22
CA ALA A 8 3.43 0.02 -3.20
C ALA A 8 3.38 -1.40 -2.66
N VAL A 9 3.25 -1.56 -1.34
CA VAL A 9 3.20 -2.85 -0.63
C VAL A 9 1.95 -2.85 0.25
N PHE A 10 0.97 -3.67 -0.10
CA PHE A 10 -0.31 -3.72 0.58
C PHE A 10 -0.73 -5.15 0.92
N ALA A 11 -1.73 -5.30 1.77
CA ALA A 11 -2.15 -6.60 2.27
C ALA A 11 -2.98 -7.38 1.25
N HIS A 12 -4.01 -6.77 0.69
CA HIS A 12 -5.00 -7.43 -0.16
C HIS A 12 -5.09 -6.79 -1.54
N PRO A 13 -5.52 -7.54 -2.56
CA PRO A 13 -5.95 -6.94 -3.82
C PRO A 13 -7.15 -6.02 -3.59
N ASP A 14 -7.00 -4.74 -3.76
CA ASP A 14 -7.86 -3.55 -3.64
C ASP A 14 -7.24 -2.42 -2.79
N ASP A 15 -6.43 -2.76 -1.79
CA ASP A 15 -5.79 -1.78 -0.90
C ASP A 15 -4.92 -0.77 -1.66
N GLU A 16 -4.21 -1.21 -2.71
CA GLU A 16 -3.35 -0.36 -3.52
C GLU A 16 -4.16 0.73 -4.25
N SER A 17 -5.33 0.37 -4.76
CA SER A 17 -6.23 1.28 -5.46
C SER A 17 -6.90 2.25 -4.49
N LEU A 18 -7.32 1.76 -3.32
CA LEU A 18 -7.95 2.56 -2.26
C LEU A 18 -6.97 3.56 -1.63
N SER A 19 -5.76 3.10 -1.27
CA SER A 19 -4.85 3.86 -0.42
C SER A 19 -3.76 4.63 -1.16
N ALA A 20 -3.41 4.22 -2.41
CA ALA A 20 -2.32 4.79 -3.18
C ALA A 20 -2.58 4.84 -4.70
N GLY A 21 -3.81 4.58 -5.15
CA GLY A 21 -4.15 4.51 -6.56
C GLY A 21 -3.87 5.81 -7.31
N GLY A 22 -4.12 6.95 -6.67
CA GLY A 22 -3.87 8.25 -7.27
C GLY A 22 -2.37 8.53 -7.42
N VAL A 23 -1.54 8.27 -6.40
CA VAL A 23 -0.08 8.48 -6.52
C VAL A 23 0.55 7.46 -7.47
N LEU A 24 0.06 6.21 -7.54
CA LEU A 24 0.48 5.24 -8.55
C LEU A 24 0.22 5.76 -9.96
N ALA A 25 -1.01 6.21 -10.24
CA ALA A 25 -1.38 6.76 -11.54
C ALA A 25 -0.58 8.03 -11.89
N ARG A 26 -0.34 8.92 -10.91
CA ARG A 26 0.46 10.12 -11.06
C ARG A 26 1.90 9.81 -11.47
N HIS A 27 2.56 8.88 -10.75
CA HIS A 27 3.94 8.48 -11.03
C HIS A 27 4.05 7.80 -12.40
N ALA A 28 3.13 6.88 -12.72
CA ALA A 28 3.07 6.22 -14.02
C ALA A 28 2.87 7.21 -15.17
N ALA A 29 1.96 8.18 -15.03
CA ALA A 29 1.72 9.21 -16.04
C ALA A 29 2.94 10.12 -16.27
N ALA A 30 3.79 10.28 -15.26
CA ALA A 30 5.05 11.02 -15.37
C ALA A 30 6.22 10.15 -15.89
N GLY A 31 5.97 8.93 -16.34
CA GLY A 31 6.98 8.01 -16.88
C GLY A 31 7.83 7.31 -15.83
N ALA A 32 7.48 7.42 -14.55
CA ALA A 32 8.21 6.71 -13.51
C ALA A 32 7.82 5.21 -13.50
N ARG A 33 8.78 4.36 -13.13
CA ARG A 33 8.52 2.94 -12.88
C ARG A 33 7.69 2.78 -11.61
N THR A 34 6.49 2.19 -11.73
CA THR A 34 5.59 1.89 -10.62
C THR A 34 5.35 0.40 -10.53
N GLY A 35 5.10 -0.11 -9.33
CA GLY A 35 4.79 -1.53 -9.10
C GLY A 35 4.06 -1.74 -7.79
N VAL A 36 3.42 -2.91 -7.67
CA VAL A 36 2.69 -3.30 -6.47
C VAL A 36 3.12 -4.69 -6.02
N VAL A 37 3.30 -4.85 -4.72
CA VAL A 37 3.41 -6.13 -4.02
C VAL A 37 2.19 -6.27 -3.13
N THR A 38 1.46 -7.37 -3.27
CA THR A 38 0.34 -7.72 -2.39
C THR A 38 0.70 -8.94 -1.54
N SER A 39 0.43 -8.88 -0.24
CA SER A 39 0.90 -9.91 0.70
C SER A 39 0.11 -11.20 0.59
N THR A 40 -1.19 -11.11 0.34
CA THR A 40 -2.11 -12.24 0.36
C THR A 40 -2.61 -12.62 -1.05
N TRP A 41 -3.37 -13.70 -1.11
CA TRP A 41 -3.99 -14.30 -2.29
C TRP A 41 -3.01 -15.05 -3.20
N ALA A 42 -3.46 -16.16 -3.73
CA ALA A 42 -2.71 -16.93 -4.72
C ALA A 42 -2.89 -16.32 -6.13
N ALA A 43 -1.87 -16.52 -6.98
CA ALA A 43 -1.81 -15.89 -8.30
C ALA A 43 -2.86 -16.40 -9.30
N ASP A 44 -3.41 -17.58 -9.07
CA ASP A 44 -4.43 -18.23 -9.90
C ASP A 44 -5.87 -17.90 -9.49
N THR A 45 -6.06 -16.90 -8.61
CA THR A 45 -7.37 -16.48 -8.11
C THR A 45 -7.99 -15.37 -8.96
N GLY A 46 -9.33 -15.29 -8.95
CA GLY A 46 -10.06 -14.18 -9.58
C GLY A 46 -9.62 -12.81 -9.05
N ARG A 47 -9.33 -12.70 -7.72
CA ARG A 47 -8.85 -11.44 -7.14
C ARG A 47 -7.46 -11.04 -7.63
N ALA A 48 -6.59 -11.99 -7.92
CA ALA A 48 -5.30 -11.68 -8.55
C ALA A 48 -5.48 -11.16 -9.98
N ALA A 49 -6.46 -11.66 -10.72
CA ALA A 49 -6.80 -11.16 -12.06
C ALA A 49 -7.42 -9.75 -11.98
N GLU A 50 -8.29 -9.49 -10.99
CA GLU A 50 -8.84 -8.15 -10.75
C GLU A 50 -7.75 -7.14 -10.39
N LEU A 51 -6.77 -7.54 -9.56
CA LEU A 51 -5.58 -6.74 -9.26
C LEU A 51 -4.78 -6.40 -10.52
N ALA A 52 -4.55 -7.39 -11.40
CA ALA A 52 -3.83 -7.14 -12.66
C ALA A 52 -4.56 -6.10 -13.53
N GLU A 53 -5.88 -6.17 -13.61
CA GLU A 53 -6.68 -5.17 -14.34
C GLU A 53 -6.62 -3.79 -13.67
N ALA A 54 -6.73 -3.71 -12.34
CA ALA A 54 -6.60 -2.45 -11.61
C ALA A 54 -5.24 -1.80 -11.86
N LEU A 55 -4.15 -2.58 -11.81
CA LEU A 55 -2.80 -2.08 -12.09
C LEU A 55 -2.63 -1.61 -13.52
N ARG A 56 -3.22 -2.30 -14.50
CA ARG A 56 -3.25 -1.87 -15.90
C ARG A 56 -3.93 -0.50 -16.06
N ILE A 57 -5.05 -0.29 -15.39
CA ILE A 57 -5.78 1.00 -15.37
C ILE A 57 -4.91 2.11 -14.75
N LEU A 58 -4.21 1.83 -13.65
CA LEU A 58 -3.31 2.79 -12.99
C LEU A 58 -2.03 3.05 -13.80
N GLY A 59 -1.71 2.20 -14.76
CA GLY A 59 -0.45 2.25 -15.49
C GLY A 59 0.74 1.70 -14.67
N ALA A 60 0.46 0.91 -13.63
CA ALA A 60 1.48 0.20 -12.87
C ALA A 60 1.89 -1.10 -13.59
N GLY A 61 3.03 -1.66 -13.18
CA GLY A 61 3.49 -2.95 -13.73
C GLY A 61 2.68 -4.14 -13.21
N GLU A 62 3.02 -5.34 -13.71
CA GLU A 62 2.38 -6.59 -13.31
C GLU A 62 2.39 -6.82 -11.78
N PRO A 63 1.32 -7.42 -11.22
CA PRO A 63 1.22 -7.68 -9.80
C PRO A 63 2.30 -8.63 -9.30
N ARG A 64 2.80 -8.39 -8.10
CA ARG A 64 3.70 -9.28 -7.35
C ARG A 64 2.98 -9.72 -6.10
N LEU A 65 2.92 -11.04 -5.88
CA LEU A 65 2.22 -11.61 -4.75
C LEU A 65 3.21 -12.34 -3.84
N LEU A 66 3.13 -12.10 -2.51
CA LEU A 66 3.86 -12.92 -1.54
C LEU A 66 3.18 -14.28 -1.35
N GLY A 67 1.88 -14.40 -1.69
CA GLY A 67 1.14 -15.64 -1.80
C GLY A 67 0.77 -16.26 -0.44
N TYR A 68 0.60 -15.46 0.61
CA TYR A 68 0.03 -15.91 1.87
C TYR A 68 -1.50 -15.94 1.81
N ALA A 69 -2.12 -16.69 2.72
CA ALA A 69 -3.57 -16.65 2.88
C ALA A 69 -4.00 -15.38 3.65
N ASP A 70 -5.16 -14.84 3.30
CA ASP A 70 -5.82 -13.76 4.02
C ASP A 70 -6.30 -14.27 5.40
N ALA A 71 -6.13 -13.45 6.43
CA ALA A 71 -6.52 -13.77 7.81
C ALA A 71 -7.99 -14.16 7.98
N ARG A 72 -8.87 -13.60 7.15
CA ARG A 72 -10.33 -13.83 7.19
C ARG A 72 -10.82 -14.75 6.08
N VAL A 73 -9.98 -15.04 5.08
CA VAL A 73 -10.29 -15.88 3.92
C VAL A 73 -9.16 -16.92 3.74
N PRO A 74 -9.04 -17.94 4.63
CA PRO A 74 -7.93 -18.89 4.59
C PRO A 74 -7.78 -19.66 3.28
N TRP A 75 -8.87 -19.81 2.54
CA TRP A 75 -8.89 -20.45 1.21
C TRP A 75 -8.40 -19.55 0.07
N SER A 76 -8.04 -18.30 0.35
CA SER A 76 -7.47 -17.37 -0.65
C SER A 76 -6.10 -17.82 -1.18
N ALA A 77 -5.38 -18.64 -0.42
CA ALA A 77 -4.14 -19.31 -0.82
C ALA A 77 -4.05 -20.68 -0.13
N PRO A 78 -4.64 -21.75 -0.72
CA PRO A 78 -4.71 -23.08 -0.11
C PRO A 78 -3.34 -23.61 0.26
N GLY A 79 -3.22 -24.18 1.46
CA GLY A 79 -1.96 -24.73 1.97
C GLY A 79 -0.90 -23.72 2.42
N ARG A 80 -1.23 -22.42 2.40
CA ARG A 80 -0.38 -21.34 2.89
C ARG A 80 -0.82 -20.86 4.27
N ALA A 81 0.14 -20.40 5.07
CA ALA A 81 -0.15 -19.73 6.35
C ALA A 81 -0.94 -18.44 6.09
N ARG A 82 -1.79 -18.05 7.03
CA ARG A 82 -2.39 -16.71 7.04
C ARG A 82 -1.27 -15.68 7.22
N PHE A 83 -1.35 -14.57 6.50
CA PHE A 83 -0.26 -13.60 6.51
C PHE A 83 0.00 -13.03 7.91
N CYS A 84 -1.04 -12.71 8.66
CA CYS A 84 -0.91 -12.20 10.02
C CYS A 84 -0.21 -13.16 11.00
N ASP A 85 -0.16 -14.46 10.69
CA ASP A 85 0.49 -15.49 11.49
C ASP A 85 1.85 -15.92 10.90
N ALA A 86 2.23 -15.39 9.74
CA ALA A 86 3.49 -15.75 9.10
C ALA A 86 4.70 -15.33 9.96
N PRO A 87 5.76 -16.15 10.04
CA PRO A 87 6.99 -15.75 10.70
C PRO A 87 7.53 -14.45 10.09
N LEU A 88 7.77 -13.44 10.94
CA LEU A 88 8.14 -12.10 10.51
C LEU A 88 9.37 -12.09 9.62
N ASP A 89 10.44 -12.83 10.02
CA ASP A 89 11.70 -12.89 9.25
C ASP A 89 11.52 -13.53 7.88
N GLU A 90 10.64 -14.53 7.75
CA GLU A 90 10.33 -15.15 6.46
C GLU A 90 9.64 -14.12 5.54
N ALA A 91 8.60 -13.46 6.04
CA ALA A 91 7.85 -12.46 5.27
C ALA A 91 8.74 -11.26 4.88
N VAL A 92 9.60 -10.80 5.80
CA VAL A 92 10.60 -9.76 5.54
C VAL A 92 11.55 -10.20 4.43
N GLY A 93 12.10 -11.41 4.50
CA GLY A 93 13.02 -11.95 3.47
C GLY A 93 12.38 -12.01 2.09
N ARG A 94 11.14 -12.46 1.99
CA ARG A 94 10.38 -12.46 0.72
C ARG A 94 10.22 -11.05 0.16
N LEU A 95 9.85 -10.08 1.00
CA LEU A 95 9.67 -8.69 0.57
C LEU A 95 11.00 -8.02 0.22
N VAL A 96 12.08 -8.30 0.93
CA VAL A 96 13.44 -7.84 0.59
C VAL A 96 13.81 -8.27 -0.84
N ALA A 97 13.50 -9.50 -1.23
CA ALA A 97 13.75 -9.99 -2.58
C ALA A 97 13.01 -9.15 -3.64
N HIS A 98 11.74 -8.80 -3.39
CA HIS A 98 10.96 -7.93 -4.28
C HIS A 98 11.51 -6.50 -4.34
N ILE A 99 11.87 -5.90 -3.20
CA ILE A 99 12.46 -4.55 -3.14
C ILE A 99 13.76 -4.51 -3.93
N ARG A 100 14.67 -5.47 -3.71
CA ARG A 100 15.95 -5.55 -4.43
C ARG A 100 15.78 -5.82 -5.91
N ALA A 101 14.77 -6.60 -6.30
CA ALA A 101 14.46 -6.86 -7.71
C ALA A 101 13.89 -5.61 -8.40
N PHE A 102 12.98 -4.90 -7.75
CA PHE A 102 12.34 -3.72 -8.30
C PHE A 102 13.23 -2.47 -8.19
N ARG A 103 14.03 -2.34 -7.14
CA ARG A 103 14.89 -1.18 -6.86
C ARG A 103 14.11 0.14 -6.82
N PRO A 104 13.10 0.28 -5.93
CA PRO A 104 12.31 1.50 -5.81
C PRO A 104 13.10 2.61 -5.09
N GLU A 105 12.85 3.86 -5.45
CA GLU A 105 13.32 5.01 -4.66
C GLU A 105 12.34 5.30 -3.52
N ILE A 106 11.04 5.05 -3.75
CA ILE A 106 9.96 5.24 -2.77
C ILE A 106 9.27 3.90 -2.55
N VAL A 107 9.00 3.57 -1.28
CA VAL A 107 8.09 2.49 -0.88
C VAL A 107 6.87 3.12 -0.22
N VAL A 108 5.67 2.61 -0.51
CA VAL A 108 4.40 3.01 0.13
C VAL A 108 3.77 1.78 0.77
N THR A 109 3.22 1.91 1.97
CA THR A 109 2.52 0.82 2.68
C THR A 109 1.46 1.36 3.64
N HIS A 110 0.76 0.47 4.35
CA HIS A 110 -0.16 0.85 5.44
C HIS A 110 0.58 1.55 6.59
N ASP A 111 -0.14 2.37 7.36
CA ASP A 111 0.34 2.90 8.64
C ASP A 111 0.33 1.82 9.75
N ALA A 112 0.78 2.18 10.95
CA ALA A 112 0.90 1.26 12.07
C ALA A 112 -0.44 0.73 12.60
N TYR A 113 -1.54 1.46 12.38
CA TYR A 113 -2.89 0.99 12.69
C TYR A 113 -3.42 -0.03 11.67
N GLY A 114 -2.77 -0.18 10.52
CA GLY A 114 -3.26 -0.98 9.42
C GLY A 114 -4.37 -0.25 8.64
N GLY A 115 -4.15 1.04 8.41
CA GLY A 115 -5.12 1.92 7.75
C GLY A 115 -6.42 2.08 8.54
N VAL A 116 -7.50 2.50 7.89
CA VAL A 116 -8.78 2.79 8.53
C VAL A 116 -9.38 1.59 9.28
N THR A 117 -9.16 0.37 8.79
CA THR A 117 -9.87 -0.83 9.28
C THR A 117 -9.17 -1.56 10.42
N GLY A 118 -7.86 -1.37 10.60
CA GLY A 118 -7.07 -2.14 11.55
C GLY A 118 -7.04 -3.64 11.27
N HIS A 119 -7.14 -4.04 10.00
CA HIS A 119 -7.11 -5.46 9.62
C HIS A 119 -5.76 -6.08 10.03
N PRO A 120 -5.73 -7.31 10.63
CA PRO A 120 -4.49 -7.90 11.11
C PRO A 120 -3.41 -8.04 10.02
N ASP A 121 -3.80 -8.35 8.78
CA ASP A 121 -2.87 -8.40 7.65
C ASP A 121 -2.32 -7.02 7.28
N HIS A 122 -3.10 -5.94 7.40
CA HIS A 122 -2.60 -4.58 7.17
C HIS A 122 -1.55 -4.19 8.20
N VAL A 123 -1.82 -4.48 9.50
CA VAL A 123 -0.86 -4.25 10.59
C VAL A 123 0.41 -5.06 10.36
N HIS A 124 0.27 -6.32 9.93
CA HIS A 124 1.43 -7.16 9.63
C HIS A 124 2.19 -6.70 8.39
N THR A 125 1.48 -6.24 7.32
CA THR A 125 2.11 -5.63 6.14
C THR A 125 2.94 -4.41 6.51
N HIS A 126 2.42 -3.53 7.37
CA HIS A 126 3.19 -2.41 7.90
C HIS A 126 4.51 -2.87 8.54
N ARG A 127 4.43 -3.82 9.49
CA ARG A 127 5.62 -4.33 10.23
C ARG A 127 6.65 -4.94 9.28
N VAL A 128 6.19 -5.81 8.38
CA VAL A 128 7.05 -6.47 7.38
C VAL A 128 7.71 -5.43 6.46
N THR A 129 6.95 -4.44 6.00
CA THR A 129 7.47 -3.43 5.05
C THR A 129 8.47 -2.48 5.71
N MET A 130 8.21 -2.05 6.95
CA MET A 130 9.14 -1.22 7.72
C MET A 130 10.52 -1.91 7.83
N LEU A 131 10.54 -3.18 8.23
CA LEU A 131 11.76 -3.95 8.38
C LEU A 131 12.42 -4.26 7.03
N ALA A 132 11.64 -4.67 6.03
CA ALA A 132 12.16 -5.03 4.70
C ALA A 132 12.77 -3.81 3.98
N ALA A 133 12.18 -2.62 4.09
CA ALA A 133 12.69 -1.42 3.46
C ALA A 133 14.07 -1.00 4.01
N GLN A 134 14.32 -1.23 5.31
CA GLN A 134 15.62 -1.02 5.94
C GLN A 134 16.60 -2.15 5.59
N ALA A 135 16.16 -3.40 5.72
CA ALA A 135 16.98 -4.58 5.50
C ALA A 135 17.46 -4.73 4.04
N ALA A 136 16.69 -4.23 3.08
CA ALA A 136 17.02 -4.33 1.66
C ALA A 136 18.36 -3.65 1.30
N GLY A 137 18.79 -2.63 2.07
CA GLY A 137 20.09 -1.98 1.90
C GLY A 137 21.27 -2.74 2.51
N LEU A 138 21.02 -3.72 3.38
CA LEU A 138 22.05 -4.39 4.17
C LEU A 138 22.59 -5.63 3.43
N ALA A 139 23.84 -5.61 2.98
CA ALA A 139 24.42 -6.66 2.13
C ALA A 139 24.41 -8.05 2.78
N ARG A 140 24.57 -8.14 4.11
CA ARG A 140 24.65 -9.41 4.84
C ARG A 140 23.29 -9.90 5.36
N PHE A 141 22.23 -9.12 5.16
CA PHE A 141 20.87 -9.50 5.51
C PHE A 141 20.17 -10.08 4.28
N HIS A 142 19.68 -11.32 4.36
CA HIS A 142 19.16 -12.07 3.21
C HIS A 142 20.11 -12.03 1.99
N PRO A 143 21.35 -12.55 2.12
CA PRO A 143 22.40 -12.39 1.10
C PRO A 143 22.04 -13.04 -0.24
N ASP A 144 21.20 -14.08 -0.23
CA ASP A 144 20.75 -14.78 -1.43
C ASP A 144 19.67 -14.00 -2.22
N ALA A 145 19.12 -12.93 -1.65
CA ALA A 145 18.09 -12.13 -2.23
C ALA A 145 18.64 -10.96 -3.06
N ARG A 146 19.32 -11.22 -4.19
CA ARG A 146 19.87 -10.20 -5.11
C ARG A 146 20.79 -9.15 -4.46
N ALA A 147 21.41 -8.28 -5.26
CA ALA A 147 22.26 -7.18 -4.78
C ALA A 147 21.45 -6.19 -3.91
N PRO A 148 22.05 -5.68 -2.83
CA PRO A 148 21.41 -4.72 -1.93
C PRO A 148 20.89 -3.49 -2.66
N TRP A 149 19.78 -2.97 -2.17
CA TRP A 149 19.19 -1.73 -2.63
C TRP A 149 18.51 -1.00 -1.48
N GLN A 150 18.91 0.25 -1.23
CA GLN A 150 18.29 1.08 -0.20
C GLN A 150 17.28 2.03 -0.83
N PRO A 151 15.96 1.85 -0.57
CA PRO A 151 14.97 2.89 -0.87
C PRO A 151 15.31 4.19 -0.13
N ARG A 152 14.95 5.33 -0.72
CA ARG A 152 15.23 6.65 -0.13
C ARG A 152 14.21 7.05 0.93
N ALA A 153 12.95 6.73 0.67
CA ALA A 153 11.84 7.08 1.55
C ALA A 153 10.79 5.98 1.62
N LEU A 154 10.14 5.89 2.77
CA LEU A 154 8.97 5.07 3.02
C LEU A 154 7.80 6.00 3.37
N TYR A 155 6.65 5.80 2.74
CA TYR A 155 5.43 6.53 2.99
C TYR A 155 4.37 5.58 3.57
N LEU A 156 3.80 5.95 4.70
CA LEU A 156 2.74 5.21 5.38
C LEU A 156 1.40 5.85 5.01
N ALA A 157 0.59 5.14 4.24
CA ALA A 157 -0.75 5.58 3.89
C ALA A 157 -1.63 5.60 5.14
N THR A 158 -2.19 6.75 5.44
CA THR A 158 -2.93 7.01 6.67
C THR A 158 -4.14 7.91 6.42
N HIS A 159 -4.89 8.24 7.49
CA HIS A 159 -5.97 9.21 7.45
C HIS A 159 -5.86 10.16 8.65
N PRO A 160 -5.94 11.49 8.43
CA PRO A 160 -5.99 12.46 9.54
C PRO A 160 -7.32 12.36 10.29
N HIS A 161 -7.34 12.77 11.55
CA HIS A 161 -8.57 12.82 12.35
C HIS A 161 -9.68 13.65 11.66
N SER A 162 -9.31 14.72 10.97
CA SER A 162 -10.23 15.58 10.23
C SER A 162 -10.95 14.88 9.05
N ALA A 163 -10.40 13.79 8.50
CA ALA A 163 -11.03 13.02 7.43
C ALA A 163 -12.04 11.98 7.93
N VAL A 164 -11.99 11.61 9.22
CA VAL A 164 -12.81 10.51 9.79
C VAL A 164 -14.32 10.71 9.64
N PRO A 165 -14.89 11.91 9.87
CA PRO A 165 -16.35 12.10 9.73
C PRO A 165 -16.86 11.77 8.33
N ALA A 166 -16.13 12.17 7.29
CA ALA A 166 -16.50 11.87 5.89
C ALA A 166 -16.40 10.37 5.58
N LEU A 167 -15.38 9.69 6.11
CA LEU A 167 -15.23 8.23 5.96
C LEU A 167 -16.34 7.46 6.66
N ARG A 168 -16.68 7.84 7.90
CA ARG A 168 -17.77 7.20 8.68
C ARG A 168 -19.11 7.32 8.01
N ALA A 169 -19.39 8.43 7.33
CA ALA A 169 -20.63 8.59 6.57
C ALA A 169 -20.81 7.51 5.50
N VAL A 170 -19.72 6.93 4.98
CA VAL A 170 -19.75 5.88 3.95
C VAL A 170 -19.63 4.48 4.55
N VAL A 171 -18.65 4.27 5.45
CA VAL A 171 -18.39 2.92 5.99
C VAL A 171 -19.28 2.55 7.15
N GLY A 172 -20.05 3.50 7.69
CA GLY A 172 -20.99 3.32 8.79
C GLY A 172 -20.42 3.71 10.16
N GLU A 173 -21.22 4.41 10.94
CA GLU A 173 -20.82 5.02 12.22
C GLU A 173 -20.35 4.02 13.30
N ARG A 174 -20.82 2.79 13.22
CA ARG A 174 -20.48 1.73 14.19
C ARG A 174 -19.14 1.06 13.94
N LYS A 175 -18.51 1.31 12.79
CA LYS A 175 -17.19 0.73 12.48
C LYS A 175 -16.10 1.61 13.09
N THR A 176 -15.12 0.97 13.71
CA THR A 176 -13.90 1.66 14.14
C THR A 176 -13.20 2.22 12.90
N ALA A 177 -12.92 3.52 12.90
CA ALA A 177 -12.10 4.15 11.90
C ALA A 177 -10.81 4.63 12.58
N TYR A 178 -9.72 3.92 12.33
CA TYR A 178 -8.40 4.33 12.82
C TYR A 178 -7.89 5.53 12.03
N SER A 179 -7.25 6.45 12.72
CA SER A 179 -6.72 7.68 12.15
C SER A 179 -5.59 8.21 13.03
N VAL A 180 -4.84 9.16 12.52
CA VAL A 180 -3.74 9.82 13.22
C VAL A 180 -4.08 11.30 13.46
N PRO A 181 -3.45 11.95 14.46
CA PRO A 181 -3.51 13.41 14.58
C PRO A 181 -3.09 14.09 13.27
N ASP A 182 -3.76 15.17 12.89
CA ASP A 182 -3.55 15.85 11.61
C ASP A 182 -2.10 16.31 11.43
N GLU A 183 -1.44 16.71 12.52
CA GLU A 183 -0.03 17.12 12.54
C GLU A 183 0.97 16.00 12.27
N GLN A 184 0.57 14.74 12.35
CA GLN A 184 1.42 13.61 11.97
C GLN A 184 1.43 13.35 10.47
N VAL A 185 0.48 13.92 9.73
CA VAL A 185 0.46 13.82 8.27
C VAL A 185 1.55 14.71 7.69
N THR A 186 2.56 14.12 7.09
CA THR A 186 3.70 14.85 6.52
C THR A 186 3.62 15.03 5.01
N ALA A 187 2.68 14.36 4.35
CA ALA A 187 2.37 14.56 2.94
C ALA A 187 0.87 14.36 2.68
N ALA A 188 0.26 15.36 2.08
CA ALA A 188 -1.10 15.32 1.56
C ALA A 188 -1.03 15.57 0.04
N VAL A 189 -1.36 14.54 -0.74
CA VAL A 189 -1.21 14.58 -2.19
C VAL A 189 -2.57 14.73 -2.84
N ASP A 190 -2.78 15.85 -3.53
CA ASP A 190 -3.96 16.01 -4.41
C ASP A 190 -3.83 15.04 -5.59
N VAL A 191 -4.74 14.09 -5.65
CA VAL A 191 -4.85 13.11 -6.72
C VAL A 191 -6.10 13.33 -7.59
N GLY A 192 -6.76 14.47 -7.43
CA GLY A 192 -7.90 14.87 -8.23
C GLY A 192 -7.69 14.75 -9.75
N PRO A 193 -6.52 15.11 -10.31
CA PRO A 193 -6.23 14.92 -11.73
C PRO A 193 -6.21 13.46 -12.21
N TRP A 194 -6.03 12.50 -11.30
CA TRP A 194 -5.99 11.05 -11.58
C TRP A 194 -7.19 10.30 -10.97
N LEU A 195 -8.18 11.03 -10.45
CA LEU A 195 -9.30 10.45 -9.72
C LEU A 195 -10.12 9.47 -10.58
N GLU A 196 -10.33 9.76 -11.86
CA GLU A 196 -11.06 8.87 -12.77
C GLU A 196 -10.36 7.51 -12.90
N ARG A 197 -9.03 7.50 -13.04
CA ARG A 197 -8.25 6.26 -13.05
C ARG A 197 -8.33 5.51 -11.74
N LYS A 198 -8.25 6.24 -10.61
CA LYS A 198 -8.39 5.66 -9.27
C LYS A 198 -9.76 5.02 -9.09
N ILE A 199 -10.85 5.70 -9.45
CA ILE A 199 -12.21 5.15 -9.41
C ILE A 199 -12.29 3.87 -10.25
N ALA A 200 -11.84 3.92 -11.50
CA ALA A 200 -11.88 2.77 -12.39
C ALA A 200 -11.07 1.57 -11.82
N ALA A 201 -9.91 1.83 -11.21
CA ALA A 201 -9.09 0.79 -10.58
C ALA A 201 -9.77 0.19 -9.34
N VAL A 202 -10.35 1.01 -8.46
CA VAL A 202 -11.12 0.52 -7.30
C VAL A 202 -12.29 -0.36 -7.75
N LEU A 203 -13.02 0.06 -8.79
CA LEU A 203 -14.17 -0.67 -9.31
C LEU A 203 -13.79 -1.90 -10.16
N ALA A 204 -12.53 -2.04 -10.58
CA ALA A 204 -12.03 -3.25 -11.22
C ALA A 204 -11.95 -4.45 -10.25
N HIS A 205 -11.94 -4.21 -8.95
CA HIS A 205 -12.06 -5.25 -7.91
C HIS A 205 -13.53 -5.69 -7.75
N ARG A 206 -14.07 -6.29 -8.81
CA ARG A 206 -15.51 -6.61 -8.94
C ARG A 206 -16.04 -7.51 -7.82
N SER A 207 -15.26 -8.50 -7.41
CA SER A 207 -15.65 -9.39 -6.31
C SER A 207 -15.84 -8.62 -4.99
N GLU A 208 -15.06 -7.56 -4.75
CA GLU A 208 -15.20 -6.70 -3.58
C GLU A 208 -16.39 -5.74 -3.70
N VAL A 209 -16.69 -5.28 -4.91
CA VAL A 209 -17.91 -4.51 -5.20
C VAL A 209 -19.15 -5.35 -4.94
N GLU A 210 -19.20 -6.56 -5.48
CA GLU A 210 -20.34 -7.48 -5.36
C GLU A 210 -20.62 -7.91 -3.93
N ARG A 211 -19.58 -8.18 -3.12
CA ARG A 211 -19.77 -8.55 -1.72
C ARG A 211 -20.04 -7.36 -0.78
N GLY A 212 -20.11 -6.12 -1.28
CA GLY A 212 -20.37 -4.93 -0.48
C GLY A 212 -19.23 -4.53 0.45
N ALA A 213 -17.97 -4.84 0.09
CA ALA A 213 -16.78 -4.32 0.76
C ALA A 213 -16.61 -2.81 0.48
N VAL A 214 -15.47 -2.21 0.89
CA VAL A 214 -15.24 -0.77 0.68
C VAL A 214 -15.44 -0.35 -0.78
N PRO A 215 -14.92 -1.07 -1.80
CA PRO A 215 -15.24 -0.78 -3.20
C PRO A 215 -16.74 -0.74 -3.51
N GLY A 216 -17.51 -1.69 -2.95
CA GLY A 216 -18.98 -1.73 -3.11
C GLY A 216 -19.72 -0.58 -2.44
N LEU A 217 -19.22 -0.11 -1.27
CA LEU A 217 -19.78 1.06 -0.59
C LEU A 217 -19.52 2.36 -1.35
N LEU A 218 -18.39 2.42 -2.07
CA LEU A 218 -18.00 3.59 -2.86
C LEU A 218 -18.65 3.60 -4.25
N ALA A 219 -18.99 2.44 -4.83
CA ALA A 219 -19.52 2.31 -6.19
C ALA A 219 -20.71 3.22 -6.52
N PRO A 220 -21.72 3.42 -5.64
CA PRO A 220 -22.88 4.26 -5.93
C PRO A 220 -22.60 5.78 -5.81
N LEU A 221 -21.42 6.18 -5.35
CA LEU A 221 -21.10 7.59 -5.10
C LEU A 221 -20.94 8.37 -6.41
N SER A 222 -21.40 9.61 -6.40
CA SER A 222 -21.13 10.56 -7.48
C SER A 222 -19.66 10.98 -7.53
N VAL A 223 -19.19 11.49 -8.67
CA VAL A 223 -17.82 11.99 -8.84
C VAL A 223 -17.44 13.08 -7.80
N PRO A 224 -18.33 14.06 -7.46
CA PRO A 224 -18.04 15.01 -6.37
C PRO A 224 -17.82 14.34 -5.00
N GLU A 225 -18.59 13.29 -4.67
CA GLU A 225 -18.42 12.52 -3.43
C GLU A 225 -17.12 11.74 -3.44
N TRP A 226 -16.79 11.07 -4.55
CA TRP A 226 -15.49 10.43 -4.73
C TRP A 226 -14.35 11.44 -4.54
N ARG A 227 -14.45 12.63 -5.14
CA ARG A 227 -13.42 13.66 -4.99
C ARG A 227 -13.24 14.10 -3.55
N ARG A 228 -14.33 14.26 -2.81
CA ARG A 228 -14.29 14.64 -1.39
C ARG A 228 -13.62 13.57 -0.53
N LEU A 229 -13.88 12.27 -0.81
CA LEU A 229 -13.41 11.16 0.00
C LEU A 229 -12.02 10.65 -0.40
N MET A 230 -11.74 10.62 -1.69
CA MET A 230 -10.61 9.90 -2.28
C MET A 230 -9.71 10.79 -3.14
N GLY A 231 -10.02 12.09 -3.24
CA GLY A 231 -9.27 13.06 -4.04
C GLY A 231 -7.96 13.52 -3.41
N THR A 232 -7.74 13.21 -2.13
CA THR A 232 -6.47 13.43 -1.43
C THR A 232 -6.00 12.12 -0.83
N GLU A 233 -4.72 11.83 -0.98
CA GLU A 233 -4.05 10.70 -0.33
C GLU A 233 -3.07 11.24 0.71
N TRP A 234 -3.16 10.74 1.95
CA TRP A 234 -2.38 11.22 3.09
C TRP A 234 -1.34 10.20 3.51
N PHE A 235 -0.15 10.71 3.86
CA PHE A 235 0.97 9.84 4.21
C PHE A 235 1.78 10.44 5.38
N ILE A 236 2.41 9.53 6.13
CA ILE A 236 3.51 9.84 7.02
C ILE A 236 4.80 9.40 6.33
N ARG A 237 5.74 10.31 6.13
CA ARG A 237 7.02 10.02 5.48
C ARG A 237 8.08 9.66 6.51
N HIS A 238 8.84 8.62 6.19
CA HIS A 238 10.08 8.26 6.86
C HIS A 238 11.24 8.27 5.86
N ASP A 239 12.28 9.03 6.15
CA ASP A 239 13.51 9.02 5.35
C ASP A 239 14.37 7.80 5.75
N LEU A 240 14.71 6.98 4.74
CA LEU A 240 15.51 5.76 4.90
C LEU A 240 16.97 5.94 4.49
N ALA A 241 17.26 6.97 3.71
CA ALA A 241 18.61 7.36 3.32
C ALA A 241 18.77 8.86 3.52
N THR A 242 19.84 9.25 4.15
CA THR A 242 20.18 10.67 4.35
C THR A 242 21.50 10.99 3.66
N THR A 243 21.58 12.20 3.11
CA THR A 243 22.83 12.79 2.61
C THR A 243 23.45 13.75 3.65
N ALA A 244 22.77 13.94 4.79
CA ALA A 244 23.29 14.77 5.87
C ALA A 244 24.54 14.14 6.49
N PRO A 245 25.49 14.93 6.97
CA PRO A 245 26.63 14.42 7.72
C PRO A 245 26.18 13.71 8.98
N ALA A 246 26.98 12.74 9.44
CA ALA A 246 26.71 12.05 10.69
C ALA A 246 26.64 13.05 11.86
N ARG A 247 25.62 12.92 12.68
CA ARG A 247 25.53 13.70 13.93
C ARG A 247 26.48 13.09 14.96
N THR A 248 27.10 13.96 15.76
CA THR A 248 27.98 13.56 16.87
C THR A 248 27.22 13.37 18.19
N GLU A 249 25.97 13.83 18.21
CA GLU A 249 25.09 13.75 19.40
C GLU A 249 23.69 13.31 18.98
N LEU A 250 22.96 12.69 19.91
CA LEU A 250 21.53 12.41 19.76
C LEU A 250 20.76 13.67 20.13
N THR A 251 20.09 14.27 19.16
CA THR A 251 19.27 15.49 19.34
C THR A 251 17.88 15.28 18.78
N VAL A 252 16.90 16.00 19.34
CA VAL A 252 15.53 16.09 18.80
C VAL A 252 15.47 17.02 17.60
#